data_ad48cb6d348dcb8714e0e0344b7d0b66
#
_entry.id   ad48cb6d348dcb8714e0e0344b7d0b66
#
_cell.length_a   1.000
_cell.length_b   1.000
_cell.length_c   1.000
_cell.angle_alpha   90.00
_cell.angle_beta   90.00
_cell.angle_gamma   90.00
#
_symmetry.space_group_name_H-M   'P 1'
#
loop_
_entity.id
_entity.type
_entity.pdbx_description
1 polymer ?
#
loop_
_entity_poly.entity_id
_entity_poly.type
_entity_poly.pdbx_seq_one_letter_code
_entity_poly.pdbx_strand_id
1 'polypeptide(L)'
;MFAAGRLRGVRPFFYTEIKPPGHRATSSKNGGPLQVSIHRHADATVATLVGRIDHQTAAQLEAALAPALAEAGVRRSAVVLDFSGVDYISSVGLRVLMIAAKQMREHQAQLLVAALQSVVAEIFTISRFNRILTVTATLDDALALCSPAALADYQAGRPAAAP
;
A
#
# COMPACT_ATOMS: atom_id res chain seq x y z
N MET A 1 49.15 5.34 -2.89
CA MET A 1 48.37 5.34 -4.13
C MET A 1 47.10 4.55 -3.87
N PHE A 2 46.00 5.22 -3.57
CA PHE A 2 44.72 4.57 -3.36
C PHE A 2 43.96 4.58 -4.67
N ALA A 3 43.83 3.41 -5.30
CA ALA A 3 42.90 3.24 -6.39
C ALA A 3 41.46 3.30 -5.81
N ALA A 4 40.79 4.38 -6.07
CA ALA A 4 39.39 4.49 -5.79
C ALA A 4 38.63 3.48 -6.67
N GLY A 5 38.32 2.32 -6.11
CA GLY A 5 37.43 1.38 -6.71
C GLY A 5 36.05 2.06 -6.90
N ARG A 6 35.75 2.42 -8.12
CA ARG A 6 34.42 2.85 -8.50
C ARG A 6 33.50 1.67 -8.28
N LEU A 7 32.78 1.69 -7.20
CA LEU A 7 31.53 0.98 -7.08
C LEU A 7 30.60 1.55 -8.16
N ARG A 8 30.61 0.92 -9.32
CA ARG A 8 29.62 1.18 -10.35
C ARG A 8 28.26 0.82 -9.76
N GLY A 9 27.57 1.89 -9.47
CA GLY A 9 26.18 2.03 -9.21
C GLY A 9 25.32 0.81 -9.40
N VAL A 10 24.90 0.24 -8.29
CA VAL A 10 23.52 -0.24 -8.23
C VAL A 10 22.68 1.01 -8.51
N ARG A 11 22.20 1.13 -9.73
CA ARG A 11 21.23 2.18 -10.04
C ARG A 11 20.06 1.93 -9.12
N PRO A 12 19.68 2.91 -8.30
CA PRO A 12 18.41 2.78 -7.60
C PRO A 12 17.36 2.57 -8.67
N PHE A 13 16.60 1.53 -8.50
CA PHE A 13 15.42 1.21 -9.30
C PHE A 13 14.68 2.52 -9.53
N PHE A 14 14.48 2.91 -10.77
CA PHE A 14 13.86 4.16 -11.14
C PHE A 14 12.55 4.28 -10.38
N TYR A 15 12.53 5.19 -9.39
CA TYR A 15 11.32 5.87 -9.03
C TYR A 15 10.88 6.60 -10.29
N THR A 16 9.99 5.99 -11.04
CA THR A 16 9.27 6.75 -12.03
C THR A 16 8.48 7.76 -11.23
N GLU A 17 8.90 8.99 -11.25
CA GLU A 17 8.19 10.13 -10.70
C GLU A 17 6.83 10.18 -11.41
N ILE A 18 5.87 9.45 -10.85
CA ILE A 18 4.50 9.55 -11.28
C ILE A 18 3.99 10.81 -10.62
N LYS A 19 3.93 11.88 -11.44
CA LYS A 19 3.20 13.11 -11.18
C LYS A 19 1.92 12.76 -10.42
N PRO A 20 1.65 13.35 -9.25
CA PRO A 20 0.43 13.05 -8.52
C PRO A 20 -0.77 13.33 -9.44
N PRO A 21 -1.64 12.36 -9.64
CA PRO A 21 -2.88 12.61 -10.35
C PRO A 21 -3.69 13.60 -9.53
N GLY A 22 -3.98 14.77 -10.14
CA GLY A 22 -4.97 15.67 -9.61
C GLY A 22 -6.24 14.86 -9.34
N HIS A 23 -6.74 14.93 -8.12
CA HIS A 23 -7.93 14.25 -7.69
C HIS A 23 -9.11 14.53 -8.62
N ARG A 24 -9.43 13.59 -9.44
CA ARG A 24 -10.80 13.30 -9.84
C ARG A 24 -10.99 11.82 -9.64
N ALA A 25 -11.75 11.47 -8.62
CA ALA A 25 -12.39 10.17 -8.54
C ALA A 25 -13.34 10.06 -9.73
N THR A 26 -12.79 9.73 -10.89
CA THR A 26 -13.60 9.23 -11.99
C THR A 26 -13.88 7.79 -11.62
N SER A 27 -15.11 7.55 -11.19
CA SER A 27 -15.69 6.22 -11.10
C SER A 27 -15.52 5.56 -12.48
N SER A 28 -14.39 4.91 -12.68
CA SER A 28 -14.17 4.11 -13.88
C SER A 28 -14.94 2.81 -13.68
N LYS A 29 -16.11 2.71 -14.28
CA LYS A 29 -16.96 1.52 -14.30
C LYS A 29 -16.39 0.36 -15.12
N ASN A 30 -15.16 0.44 -15.58
CA ASN A 30 -14.52 -0.61 -16.36
C ASN A 30 -13.21 -0.99 -15.68
N GLY A 31 -13.14 -2.24 -15.21
CA GLY A 31 -11.96 -2.82 -14.57
C GLY A 31 -10.71 -2.69 -15.43
N GLY A 32 -10.00 -1.60 -15.24
CA GLY A 32 -8.66 -1.42 -15.79
C GLY A 32 -7.63 -2.31 -15.06
N PRO A 33 -6.42 -2.42 -15.61
CA PRO A 33 -5.35 -3.18 -14.96
C PRO A 33 -5.10 -2.61 -13.56
N LEU A 34 -4.72 -3.48 -12.63
CA LEU A 34 -4.35 -3.05 -11.28
C LEU A 34 -3.20 -2.05 -11.33
N GLN A 35 -3.37 -0.92 -10.69
CA GLN A 35 -2.33 0.08 -10.48
C GLN A 35 -1.92 0.08 -9.02
N VAL A 36 -0.62 0.08 -8.78
CA VAL A 36 -0.04 0.14 -7.43
C VAL A 36 0.98 1.26 -7.41
N SER A 37 0.79 2.22 -6.52
CA SER A 37 1.76 3.27 -6.25
C SER A 37 2.19 3.24 -4.79
N ILE A 38 3.48 3.35 -4.54
CA ILE A 38 4.06 3.22 -3.21
C ILE A 38 4.77 4.51 -2.85
N HIS A 39 4.38 5.10 -1.73
CA HIS A 39 4.97 6.31 -1.19
C HIS A 39 5.37 6.09 0.27
N ARG A 40 6.53 6.60 0.61
CA ARG A 40 7.01 6.58 1.98
C ARG A 40 6.67 7.88 2.67
N HIS A 41 6.15 7.77 3.89
CA HIS A 41 5.85 8.89 4.77
C HIS A 41 6.52 8.64 6.13
N ALA A 42 7.57 9.42 6.42
CA ALA A 42 8.38 9.25 7.62
C ALA A 42 8.78 7.77 7.84
N ASP A 43 8.19 7.08 8.82
CA ASP A 43 8.46 5.71 9.21
C ASP A 43 7.37 4.70 8.77
N ALA A 44 6.39 5.12 7.97
CA ALA A 44 5.40 4.25 7.37
C ALA A 44 5.43 4.32 5.83
N THR A 45 4.97 3.26 5.19
CA THR A 45 4.85 3.19 3.73
C THR A 45 3.38 3.05 3.36
N VAL A 46 2.90 3.87 2.44
CA VAL A 46 1.54 3.79 1.89
C VAL A 46 1.60 3.20 0.50
N ALA A 47 0.86 2.12 0.27
CA ALA A 47 0.63 1.54 -1.04
C ALA A 47 -0.81 1.84 -1.46
N THR A 48 -0.98 2.72 -2.43
CA THR A 48 -2.29 3.05 -3.01
C THR A 48 -2.59 2.10 -4.16
N LEU A 49 -3.73 1.44 -4.07
CA LEU A 49 -4.19 0.43 -5.01
C LEU A 49 -5.42 0.93 -5.76
N VAL A 50 -5.43 0.78 -7.08
CA VAL A 50 -6.56 1.17 -7.93
C VAL A 50 -6.86 0.05 -8.92
N GLY A 51 -8.12 -0.34 -9.01
CA GLY A 51 -8.60 -1.35 -9.95
C GLY A 51 -9.11 -2.62 -9.28
N ARG A 52 -8.98 -3.74 -9.97
CA ARG A 52 -9.46 -5.06 -9.51
C ARG A 52 -8.30 -5.94 -9.08
N ILE A 53 -8.50 -6.66 -7.99
CA ILE A 53 -7.55 -7.66 -7.51
C ILE A 53 -8.17 -9.05 -7.73
N ASP A 54 -7.86 -9.66 -8.83
CA ASP A 54 -8.33 -10.98 -9.23
C ASP A 54 -7.17 -11.95 -9.53
N HIS A 55 -7.48 -13.10 -10.11
CA HIS A 55 -6.46 -14.11 -10.41
C HIS A 55 -5.41 -13.65 -11.44
N GLN A 56 -5.74 -12.67 -12.29
CA GLN A 56 -4.81 -12.14 -13.29
C GLN A 56 -3.88 -11.08 -12.70
N THR A 57 -4.36 -10.32 -11.73
CA THR A 57 -3.63 -9.20 -11.11
C THR A 57 -3.00 -9.53 -9.77
N ALA A 58 -3.34 -10.67 -9.16
CA ALA A 58 -2.79 -11.08 -7.86
C ALA A 58 -1.26 -11.21 -7.86
N ALA A 59 -0.67 -11.77 -8.90
CA ALA A 59 0.79 -11.88 -9.01
C ALA A 59 1.46 -10.51 -9.19
N GLN A 60 0.80 -9.59 -9.88
CA GLN A 60 1.26 -8.20 -10.00
C GLN A 60 1.22 -7.49 -8.66
N LEU A 61 0.16 -7.68 -7.88
CA LEU A 61 0.04 -7.12 -6.53
C LEU A 61 1.17 -7.63 -5.63
N GLU A 62 1.39 -8.94 -5.61
CA GLU A 62 2.45 -9.57 -4.82
C GLU A 62 3.82 -9.00 -5.19
N ALA A 63 4.16 -8.95 -6.47
CA ALA A 63 5.43 -8.42 -6.95
C ALA A 63 5.61 -6.93 -6.63
N ALA A 64 4.54 -6.13 -6.73
CA ALA A 64 4.57 -4.71 -6.43
C ALA A 64 4.75 -4.41 -4.93
N LEU A 65 4.16 -5.23 -4.06
CA LEU A 65 4.26 -5.05 -2.61
C LEU A 65 5.55 -5.62 -2.02
N ALA A 66 6.16 -6.61 -2.65
CA ALA A 66 7.31 -7.33 -2.10
C ALA A 66 8.46 -6.43 -1.61
N PRO A 67 8.93 -5.41 -2.36
CA PRO A 67 10.00 -4.52 -1.90
C PRO A 67 9.61 -3.71 -0.66
N ALA A 68 8.38 -3.18 -0.62
CA ALA A 68 7.89 -2.39 0.50
C ALA A 68 7.72 -3.24 1.76
N LEU A 69 7.23 -4.47 1.63
CA LEU A 69 7.09 -5.41 2.75
C LEU A 69 8.46 -5.83 3.29
N ALA A 70 9.42 -6.10 2.42
CA ALA A 70 10.78 -6.46 2.82
C ALA A 70 11.47 -5.32 3.59
N GLU A 71 11.39 -4.10 3.07
CA GLU A 71 11.96 -2.92 3.74
C GLU A 71 11.28 -2.66 5.08
N ALA A 72 9.96 -2.72 5.14
CA ALA A 72 9.20 -2.53 6.36
C ALA A 72 9.52 -3.62 7.40
N GLY A 73 9.71 -4.86 6.98
CA GLY A 73 10.13 -5.96 7.84
C GLY A 73 11.49 -5.70 8.50
N VAL A 74 12.46 -5.25 7.74
CA VAL A 74 13.80 -4.90 8.27
C VAL A 74 13.72 -3.74 9.26
N ARG A 75 12.91 -2.74 8.97
CA ARG A 75 12.74 -1.54 9.81
C ARG A 75 11.75 -1.70 10.95
N ARG A 76 11.00 -2.79 10.98
CA ARG A 76 9.85 -3.01 11.88
C ARG A 76 8.85 -1.85 11.82
N SER A 77 8.63 -1.36 10.60
CA SER A 77 7.75 -0.24 10.33
C SER A 77 6.38 -0.71 9.82
N ALA A 78 5.48 0.23 9.54
CA ALA A 78 4.15 -0.09 9.05
C ALA A 78 4.04 0.04 7.53
N VAL A 79 3.24 -0.82 6.92
CA VAL A 79 2.73 -0.67 5.56
C VAL A 79 1.22 -0.50 5.63
N VAL A 80 0.71 0.55 5.02
CA VAL A 80 -0.72 0.82 4.91
C VAL A 80 -1.14 0.62 3.45
N LEU A 81 -2.10 -0.25 3.24
CA LEU A 81 -2.71 -0.48 1.92
C LEU A 81 -3.96 0.39 1.80
N ASP A 82 -3.91 1.39 0.95
CA ASP A 82 -5.06 2.24 0.63
C ASP A 82 -5.91 1.57 -0.45
N PHE A 83 -7.08 1.13 -0.07
CA PHE A 83 -8.06 0.43 -0.91
C PHE A 83 -9.16 1.34 -1.46
N SER A 84 -9.04 2.65 -1.31
CA SER A 84 -10.05 3.59 -1.79
C SER A 84 -10.36 3.47 -3.28
N GLY A 85 -9.39 3.02 -4.07
CA GLY A 85 -9.51 2.78 -5.51
C GLY A 85 -9.77 1.31 -5.90
N VAL A 86 -9.93 0.40 -4.94
CA VAL A 86 -10.15 -1.03 -5.21
C VAL A 86 -11.65 -1.33 -5.21
N ASP A 87 -12.17 -1.78 -6.35
CA ASP A 87 -13.60 -2.08 -6.54
C ASP A 87 -13.94 -3.56 -6.37
N TYR A 88 -12.95 -4.44 -6.41
CA TYR A 88 -13.14 -5.88 -6.25
C TYR A 88 -11.88 -6.59 -5.77
N ILE A 89 -12.04 -7.62 -4.94
CA ILE A 89 -10.98 -8.53 -4.54
C ILE A 89 -11.47 -9.99 -4.59
N SER A 90 -10.69 -10.86 -5.22
CA SER A 90 -10.93 -12.29 -5.28
C SER A 90 -10.30 -13.04 -4.10
N SER A 91 -10.63 -14.33 -3.97
CA SER A 91 -9.99 -15.20 -2.98
C SER A 91 -8.48 -15.33 -3.17
N VAL A 92 -7.99 -15.24 -4.42
CA VAL A 92 -6.55 -15.25 -4.71
C VAL A 92 -5.90 -13.96 -4.22
N GLY A 93 -6.57 -12.80 -4.42
CA GLY A 93 -6.12 -11.52 -3.87
C GLY A 93 -6.08 -11.51 -2.34
N LEU A 94 -7.11 -12.07 -1.69
CA LEU A 94 -7.12 -12.23 -0.24
C LEU A 94 -5.97 -13.10 0.26
N ARG A 95 -5.62 -14.16 -0.48
CA ARG A 95 -4.46 -15.00 -0.15
C ARG A 95 -3.14 -14.22 -0.18
N VAL A 96 -2.95 -13.34 -1.17
CA VAL A 96 -1.76 -12.46 -1.23
C VAL A 96 -1.69 -11.57 0.01
N LEU A 97 -2.81 -10.97 0.42
CA LEU A 97 -2.86 -10.15 1.64
C LEU A 97 -2.57 -10.97 2.90
N MET A 98 -3.06 -12.21 2.96
CA MET A 98 -2.81 -13.09 4.11
C MET A 98 -1.32 -13.45 4.23
N ILE A 99 -0.67 -13.74 3.12
CA ILE A 99 0.78 -14.04 3.09
C ILE A 99 1.57 -12.78 3.52
N ALA A 100 1.21 -11.62 2.99
CA ALA A 100 1.82 -10.35 3.37
C ALA A 100 1.64 -10.05 4.87
N ALA A 101 0.44 -10.25 5.41
CA ALA A 101 0.16 -10.05 6.84
C ALA A 101 0.99 -10.99 7.73
N LYS A 102 1.11 -12.25 7.32
CA LYS A 102 1.93 -13.23 8.04
C LYS A 102 3.40 -12.82 8.04
N GLN A 103 3.94 -12.46 6.88
CA GLN A 103 5.32 -12.00 6.73
C GLN A 103 5.60 -10.77 7.61
N MET A 104 4.73 -9.79 7.60
CA MET A 104 4.90 -8.60 8.43
C MET A 104 4.89 -8.92 9.92
N ARG A 105 3.99 -9.81 10.36
CA ARG A 105 3.93 -10.26 11.75
C ARG A 105 5.20 -10.98 12.20
N GLU A 106 5.76 -11.84 11.36
CA GLU A 106 7.01 -12.56 11.63
C GLU A 106 8.18 -11.61 11.82
N HIS A 107 8.17 -10.46 11.17
CA HIS A 107 9.17 -9.41 11.30
C HIS A 107 8.82 -8.34 12.36
N GLN A 108 7.75 -8.53 13.14
CA GLN A 108 7.27 -7.54 14.11
C GLN A 108 6.94 -6.18 13.48
N ALA A 109 6.54 -6.21 12.22
CA ALA A 109 6.07 -5.07 11.45
C ALA A 109 4.54 -5.11 11.32
N GLN A 110 3.93 -4.01 10.90
CA GLN A 110 2.47 -3.89 10.84
C GLN A 110 1.99 -3.78 9.39
N LEU A 111 0.91 -4.48 9.08
CA LEU A 111 0.17 -4.31 7.83
C LEU A 111 -1.26 -3.88 8.16
N LEU A 112 -1.64 -2.71 7.64
CA LEU A 112 -2.98 -2.14 7.81
C LEU A 112 -3.65 -1.99 6.45
N VAL A 113 -4.97 -2.04 6.45
CA VAL A 113 -5.80 -1.77 5.27
C VAL A 113 -6.73 -0.60 5.57
N ALA A 114 -6.81 0.36 4.68
CA ALA A 114 -7.59 1.57 4.86
C ALA A 114 -8.58 1.79 3.72
N ALA A 115 -9.68 2.46 4.02
CA ALA A 115 -10.63 3.00 3.06
C ALA A 115 -11.23 1.95 2.12
N LEU A 116 -11.67 0.81 2.66
CA LEU A 116 -12.36 -0.22 1.87
C LEU A 116 -13.65 0.33 1.25
N GLN A 117 -13.84 0.09 -0.04
CA GLN A 117 -15.14 0.30 -0.67
C GLN A 117 -16.16 -0.74 -0.17
N SER A 118 -17.45 -0.42 -0.21
CA SER A 118 -18.50 -1.24 0.40
C SER A 118 -18.48 -2.71 -0.01
N VAL A 119 -18.31 -3.00 -1.30
CA VAL A 119 -18.24 -4.38 -1.82
C VAL A 119 -17.03 -5.13 -1.26
N VAL A 120 -15.88 -4.48 -1.20
CA VAL A 120 -14.64 -5.07 -0.67
C VAL A 120 -14.75 -5.26 0.85
N ALA A 121 -15.34 -4.31 1.55
CA ALA A 121 -15.60 -4.39 2.99
C ALA A 121 -16.52 -5.58 3.34
N GLU A 122 -17.55 -5.83 2.53
CA GLU A 122 -18.41 -6.98 2.68
C GLU A 122 -17.64 -8.30 2.49
N ILE A 123 -16.78 -8.40 1.46
CA ILE A 123 -15.93 -9.56 1.23
C ILE A 123 -15.00 -9.79 2.43
N PHE A 124 -14.38 -8.73 2.98
CA PHE A 124 -13.54 -8.81 4.17
C PHE A 124 -14.30 -9.31 5.40
N THR A 125 -15.54 -8.88 5.55
CA THR A 125 -16.42 -9.31 6.65
C THR A 125 -16.79 -10.78 6.54
N ILE A 126 -17.25 -11.22 5.37
CA ILE A 126 -17.66 -12.60 5.11
C ILE A 126 -16.48 -13.56 5.25
N SER A 127 -15.32 -13.18 4.72
CA SER A 127 -14.09 -13.97 4.80
C SER A 127 -13.34 -13.84 6.13
N ARG A 128 -13.86 -13.05 7.07
CA ARG A 128 -13.26 -12.75 8.38
C ARG A 128 -11.87 -12.16 8.34
N PHE A 129 -11.50 -11.50 7.25
CA PHE A 129 -10.21 -10.84 7.10
C PHE A 129 -10.01 -9.67 8.08
N ASN A 130 -11.08 -9.04 8.51
CA ASN A 130 -11.07 -8.03 9.57
C ASN A 130 -10.55 -8.54 10.93
N ARG A 131 -10.38 -9.87 11.11
CA ARG A 131 -9.74 -10.46 12.28
C ARG A 131 -8.24 -10.69 12.10
N ILE A 132 -7.79 -10.71 10.86
CA ILE A 132 -6.38 -10.99 10.50
C ILE A 132 -5.62 -9.71 10.29
N LEU A 133 -6.27 -8.72 9.66
CA LEU A 133 -5.73 -7.42 9.32
C LEU A 133 -6.46 -6.32 10.08
N THR A 134 -5.70 -5.30 10.48
CA THR A 134 -6.28 -4.06 11.00
C THR A 134 -6.86 -3.26 9.84
N VAL A 135 -8.17 -3.02 9.89
CA VAL A 135 -8.91 -2.26 8.89
C VAL A 135 -9.37 -0.94 9.48
N THR A 136 -9.13 0.16 8.79
CA THR A 136 -9.56 1.49 9.20
C THR A 136 -10.50 2.13 8.16
N ALA A 137 -11.31 3.06 8.58
CA ALA A 137 -12.25 3.74 7.70
C ALA A 137 -11.56 4.67 6.71
N THR A 138 -10.47 5.31 7.13
CA THR A 138 -9.71 6.25 6.30
C THR A 138 -8.21 5.95 6.35
N LEU A 139 -7.50 6.47 5.38
CA LEU A 139 -6.04 6.41 5.35
C LEU A 139 -5.42 7.19 6.51
N ASP A 140 -6.01 8.35 6.83
CA ASP A 140 -5.58 9.19 7.96
C ASP A 140 -5.67 8.41 9.28
N ASP A 141 -6.76 7.67 9.50
CA ASP A 141 -6.94 6.81 10.69
C ASP A 141 -5.87 5.72 10.77
N ALA A 142 -5.55 5.09 9.64
CA ALA A 142 -4.51 4.06 9.59
C ALA A 142 -3.13 4.62 9.94
N LEU A 143 -2.79 5.78 9.39
CA LEU A 143 -1.53 6.45 9.67
C LEU A 143 -1.47 6.94 11.12
N ALA A 144 -2.55 7.51 11.65
CA ALA A 144 -2.63 7.91 13.07
C ALA A 144 -2.40 6.72 14.01
N LEU A 145 -2.90 5.56 13.63
CA LEU A 145 -2.80 4.34 14.44
C LEU A 145 -1.38 3.76 14.46
N CYS A 146 -0.67 3.81 13.33
CA CYS A 146 0.66 3.18 13.22
C CYS A 146 1.81 4.18 13.40
N SER A 147 1.66 5.42 12.99
CA SER A 147 2.70 6.45 13.09
C SER A 147 2.13 7.87 12.97
N PRO A 148 2.06 8.61 14.07
CA PRO A 148 1.70 10.03 14.04
C PRO A 148 2.64 10.87 13.17
N ALA A 149 3.92 10.52 13.08
CA ALA A 149 4.89 11.20 12.22
C ALA A 149 4.56 10.99 10.74
N ALA A 150 4.18 9.77 10.35
CA ALA A 150 3.75 9.48 8.99
C ALA A 150 2.45 10.20 8.62
N LEU A 151 1.52 10.32 9.56
CA LEU A 151 0.31 11.11 9.35
C LEU A 151 0.62 12.59 9.10
N ALA A 152 1.50 13.17 9.90
CA ALA A 152 1.91 14.57 9.74
C ALA A 152 2.61 14.80 8.38
N ASP A 153 3.50 13.89 7.98
CA ASP A 153 4.19 13.96 6.69
C ASP A 153 3.21 13.81 5.52
N TYR A 154 2.29 12.87 5.61
CA TYR A 154 1.24 12.66 4.61
C TYR A 154 0.34 13.89 4.46
N GLN A 155 -0.08 14.49 5.58
CA GLN A 155 -0.92 15.70 5.56
C GLN A 155 -0.18 16.92 5.02
N ALA A 156 1.11 17.06 5.32
CA ALA A 156 1.95 18.13 4.80
C ALA A 156 2.13 18.04 3.27
N GLY A 157 2.16 16.84 2.71
CA GLY A 157 2.23 16.60 1.27
C GLY A 157 0.91 16.74 0.52
N ARG A 158 -0.22 16.85 1.24
CA ARG A 158 -1.54 17.09 0.61
C ARG A 158 -1.64 18.54 0.15
N PRO A 159 -2.02 18.79 -1.10
CA PRO A 159 -2.40 20.13 -1.49
C PRO A 159 -3.55 20.57 -0.60
N ALA A 160 -3.44 21.79 -0.03
CA ALA A 160 -4.51 22.36 0.79
C ALA A 160 -5.84 22.25 0.03
N ALA A 161 -6.83 21.63 0.67
CA ALA A 161 -8.17 21.58 0.10
C ALA A 161 -8.58 23.05 -0.15
N ALA A 162 -8.81 23.39 -1.43
CA ALA A 162 -9.30 24.70 -1.78
C ALA A 162 -10.65 24.93 -1.06
N PRO A 163 -10.88 26.12 -0.48
CA PRO A 163 -12.13 26.43 0.18
C PRO A 163 -13.33 26.39 -0.77
#